data_d97aa09fd1dacccb43ae6c235d169229
#
_entry.id   d97aa09fd1dacccb43ae6c235d169229
#
_cell.length_a   1.000
_cell.length_b   1.000
_cell.length_c   1.000
_cell.angle_alpha   90.00
_cell.angle_beta   90.00
_cell.angle_gamma   90.00
#
_symmetry.space_group_name_H-M   'P 1'
#
loop_
_entity.id
_entity.type
_entity.pdbx_description
1 polymer ?
#
loop_
_entity_poly.entity_id
_entity_poly.type
_entity_poly.pdbx_seq_one_letter_code
_entity_poly.pdbx_strand_id
1 'polypeptide(L)'
;MALRAAALSGHSKWANIKRRKAVVDAQKGKIFSRLAREITVAARQGGPNPDANFRLATAIERARAENLPSGNIDRAIARGAGGGAEADYEDLQYEGYGPGGIAVMALVMTNNRNRTAAELRHIFSKHGGALGETGCVAWMFKRRARVAVHAGDEEELLLTAADVGADDVEAEEDGTFSVYGKPEELQSLRQGLIVRGVEVVSAEFTYEPSMRTEVGGAEQEKILSLLDALDDHDDIQDVFTNAEFSE
;
A
#
# COMPACT_ATOMS: atom_id res chain seq x y z
N MET A 1 29.50 -7.08 4.47
CA MET A 1 28.72 -7.54 3.32
C MET A 1 28.15 -6.27 2.69
N ALA A 2 28.61 -5.87 1.51
CA ALA A 2 28.26 -4.57 0.96
C ALA A 2 26.78 -4.57 0.52
N LEU A 3 25.98 -3.71 1.11
CA LEU A 3 24.65 -3.37 0.63
C LEU A 3 24.80 -2.78 -0.78
N ARG A 4 24.29 -3.45 -1.78
CA ARG A 4 24.19 -2.92 -3.13
C ARG A 4 23.07 -1.90 -3.14
N ALA A 5 23.35 -0.68 -3.56
CA ALA A 5 22.33 0.23 -4.03
C ALA A 5 21.55 -0.48 -5.14
N ALA A 6 20.37 -0.99 -4.81
CA ALA A 6 19.50 -1.66 -5.76
C ALA A 6 18.85 -0.59 -6.63
N ALA A 7 18.94 -0.79 -7.95
CA ALA A 7 18.23 0.02 -8.92
C ALA A 7 16.75 0.13 -8.54
N LEU A 8 16.22 1.36 -8.63
CA LEU A 8 14.84 1.77 -8.37
C LEU A 8 13.83 0.67 -8.74
N SER A 9 13.15 0.14 -7.74
CA SER A 9 12.22 -0.97 -7.94
C SER A 9 11.03 -0.51 -8.80
N GLY A 10 10.53 -1.36 -9.70
CA GLY A 10 9.35 -1.05 -10.53
C GLY A 10 8.12 -0.67 -9.72
N HIS A 11 8.06 -1.09 -8.45
CA HIS A 11 7.09 -0.65 -7.46
C HIS A 11 7.22 0.83 -7.11
N SER A 12 8.45 1.37 -6.99
CA SER A 12 8.66 2.78 -6.72
C SER A 12 8.22 3.62 -7.92
N LYS A 13 8.47 3.17 -9.15
CA LYS A 13 8.05 3.89 -10.36
C LYS A 13 6.53 3.98 -10.49
N TRP A 14 5.80 2.89 -10.24
CA TRP A 14 4.33 2.94 -10.21
C TRP A 14 3.81 3.82 -9.06
N ALA A 15 4.32 3.67 -7.85
CA ALA A 15 3.99 4.50 -6.70
C ALA A 15 4.28 5.98 -6.98
N ASN A 16 5.36 6.30 -7.71
CA ASN A 16 5.73 7.65 -8.10
C ASN A 16 4.82 8.21 -9.19
N ILE A 17 4.43 7.39 -10.18
CA ILE A 17 3.43 7.77 -11.18
C ILE A 17 2.08 8.06 -10.50
N LYS A 18 1.67 7.21 -9.54
CA LYS A 18 0.48 7.39 -8.73
C LYS A 18 0.53 8.71 -7.94
N ARG A 19 1.64 9.02 -7.27
CA ARG A 19 1.83 10.27 -6.53
C ARG A 19 1.77 11.51 -7.43
N ARG A 20 2.35 11.48 -8.63
CA ARG A 20 2.29 12.59 -9.60
C ARG A 20 0.87 12.86 -10.10
N LYS A 21 0.00 11.84 -10.21
CA LYS A 21 -1.41 11.98 -10.59
C LYS A 21 -2.31 12.46 -9.45
N ALA A 22 -1.93 12.29 -8.19
CA ALA A 22 -2.71 12.68 -7.00
C ALA A 22 -2.95 14.20 -6.86
N VAL A 23 -2.53 15.02 -7.83
CA VAL A 23 -2.63 16.49 -7.80
C VAL A 23 -4.04 17.02 -8.14
N VAL A 24 -4.99 16.16 -8.54
CA VAL A 24 -6.34 16.59 -8.92
C VAL A 24 -7.31 16.41 -7.74
N ASP A 25 -8.10 17.44 -7.40
CA ASP A 25 -9.01 17.47 -6.24
C ASP A 25 -10.01 16.30 -6.18
N ALA A 26 -10.43 15.76 -7.32
CA ALA A 26 -11.31 14.59 -7.38
C ALA A 26 -10.64 13.30 -6.87
N GLN A 27 -9.34 13.13 -7.10
CA GLN A 27 -8.58 11.98 -6.60
C GLN A 27 -8.34 12.08 -5.10
N LYS A 28 -8.13 13.30 -4.55
CA LYS A 28 -8.03 13.50 -3.10
C LYS A 28 -9.29 13.06 -2.37
N GLY A 29 -10.47 13.33 -2.91
CA GLY A 29 -11.74 12.90 -2.35
C GLY A 29 -11.85 11.38 -2.21
N LYS A 30 -11.42 10.62 -3.23
CA LYS A 30 -11.39 9.15 -3.21
C LYS A 30 -10.40 8.61 -2.18
N ILE A 31 -9.17 9.14 -2.17
CA ILE A 31 -8.14 8.76 -1.18
C ILE A 31 -8.66 9.00 0.23
N PHE A 32 -9.23 10.17 0.50
CA PHE A 32 -9.78 10.52 1.82
C PHE A 32 -10.92 9.59 2.24
N SER A 33 -11.82 9.23 1.31
CA SER A 33 -12.91 8.29 1.59
C SER A 33 -12.39 6.89 1.93
N ARG A 34 -11.36 6.42 1.22
CA ARG A 34 -10.69 5.14 1.43
C ARG A 34 -10.02 5.10 2.82
N LEU A 35 -9.22 6.13 3.15
CA LEU A 35 -8.55 6.25 4.44
C LEU A 35 -9.55 6.35 5.61
N ALA A 36 -10.63 7.14 5.46
CA ALA A 36 -11.67 7.23 6.49
C ALA A 36 -12.39 5.89 6.71
N ARG A 37 -12.60 5.10 5.65
CA ARG A 37 -13.16 3.74 5.73
C ARG A 37 -12.21 2.81 6.48
N GLU A 38 -10.93 2.81 6.15
CA GLU A 38 -9.90 2.00 6.82
C GLU A 38 -9.86 2.31 8.33
N ILE A 39 -9.85 3.58 8.72
CA ILE A 39 -9.91 4.02 10.13
C ILE A 39 -11.19 3.50 10.80
N THR A 40 -12.36 3.64 10.14
CA THR A 40 -13.64 3.18 10.68
C THR A 40 -13.65 1.67 10.95
N VAL A 41 -13.13 0.88 10.00
CA VAL A 41 -13.04 -0.58 10.12
C VAL A 41 -12.05 -0.97 11.21
N ALA A 42 -10.88 -0.33 11.26
CA ALA A 42 -9.87 -0.60 12.28
C ALA A 42 -10.39 -0.28 13.70
N ALA A 43 -11.09 0.86 13.87
CA ALA A 43 -11.69 1.22 15.14
C ALA A 43 -12.80 0.27 15.57
N ARG A 44 -13.60 -0.26 14.64
CA ARG A 44 -14.64 -1.26 14.90
C ARG A 44 -14.07 -2.59 15.36
N GLN A 45 -13.02 -3.08 14.70
CA GLN A 45 -12.46 -4.40 14.96
C GLN A 45 -11.59 -4.45 16.23
N GLY A 46 -10.81 -3.40 16.49
CA GLY A 46 -9.82 -3.39 17.56
C GLY A 46 -10.08 -2.34 18.66
N GLY A 47 -11.18 -1.60 18.57
CA GLY A 47 -11.53 -0.51 19.51
C GLY A 47 -10.94 0.84 19.07
N PRO A 48 -11.48 1.96 19.67
CA PRO A 48 -11.18 3.32 19.24
C PRO A 48 -9.88 3.90 19.79
N ASN A 49 -9.18 3.19 20.65
CA ASN A 49 -7.92 3.67 21.22
C ASN A 49 -6.74 3.24 20.35
N PRO A 50 -6.03 4.17 19.66
CA PRO A 50 -4.88 3.82 18.81
C PRO A 50 -3.71 3.24 19.59
N ASP A 51 -3.52 3.57 20.88
CA ASP A 51 -2.44 3.02 21.69
C ASP A 51 -2.62 1.51 21.96
N ALA A 52 -3.87 1.04 21.94
CA ALA A 52 -4.23 -0.37 22.13
C ALA A 52 -4.61 -1.08 20.82
N ASN A 53 -4.69 -0.35 19.71
CA ASN A 53 -5.11 -0.87 18.40
C ASN A 53 -4.09 -0.49 17.33
N PHE A 54 -3.13 -1.38 17.10
CA PHE A 54 -2.04 -1.15 16.14
C PHE A 54 -2.56 -0.86 14.71
N ARG A 55 -3.60 -1.60 14.23
CA ARG A 55 -4.22 -1.35 12.92
C ARG A 55 -4.77 0.08 12.83
N LEU A 56 -5.43 0.56 13.89
CA LEU A 56 -5.96 1.92 13.94
C LEU A 56 -4.84 2.96 13.97
N ALA A 57 -3.79 2.74 14.77
CA ALA A 57 -2.64 3.65 14.82
C ALA A 57 -2.00 3.81 13.45
N THR A 58 -1.75 2.71 12.74
CA THR A 58 -1.17 2.70 11.41
C THR A 58 -2.08 3.38 10.38
N ALA A 59 -3.40 3.12 10.41
CA ALA A 59 -4.37 3.78 9.53
C ALA A 59 -4.41 5.30 9.75
N ILE A 60 -4.29 5.76 11.01
CA ILE A 60 -4.21 7.19 11.35
C ILE A 60 -2.93 7.82 10.83
N GLU A 61 -1.78 7.15 10.98
CA GLU A 61 -0.49 7.62 10.46
C GLU A 61 -0.53 7.80 8.94
N ARG A 62 -1.03 6.78 8.22
CA ARG A 62 -1.22 6.83 6.77
C ARG A 62 -2.15 7.97 6.35
N ALA A 63 -3.26 8.17 7.08
CA ALA A 63 -4.19 9.26 6.81
C ALA A 63 -3.58 10.65 7.04
N ARG A 64 -2.73 10.81 8.05
CA ARG A 64 -1.99 12.06 8.31
C ARG A 64 -0.95 12.33 7.24
N ALA A 65 -0.22 11.31 6.79
CA ALA A 65 0.75 11.41 5.70
C ALA A 65 0.09 11.90 4.39
N GLU A 66 -1.16 11.47 4.13
CA GLU A 66 -1.97 11.93 2.99
C GLU A 66 -2.73 13.26 3.26
N ASN A 67 -2.45 13.92 4.38
CA ASN A 67 -3.07 15.19 4.79
C ASN A 67 -4.60 15.12 5.00
N LEU A 68 -5.13 13.97 5.46
CA LEU A 68 -6.53 13.88 5.86
C LEU A 68 -6.76 14.77 7.09
N PRO A 69 -7.72 15.71 7.05
CA PRO A 69 -7.98 16.60 8.19
C PRO A 69 -8.31 15.83 9.49
N SER A 70 -7.76 16.27 10.62
CA SER A 70 -7.95 15.60 11.92
C SER A 70 -9.42 15.38 12.28
N GLY A 71 -10.29 16.35 12.01
CA GLY A 71 -11.73 16.19 12.23
C GLY A 71 -12.38 15.08 11.38
N ASN A 72 -11.79 14.66 10.25
CA ASN A 72 -12.25 13.52 9.49
C ASN A 72 -11.79 12.21 10.14
N ILE A 73 -10.55 12.19 10.66
CA ILE A 73 -10.00 11.07 11.44
C ILE A 73 -10.87 10.81 12.66
N ASP A 74 -11.14 11.84 13.46
CA ASP A 74 -11.95 11.73 14.69
C ASP A 74 -13.36 11.22 14.39
N ARG A 75 -13.99 11.73 13.33
CA ARG A 75 -15.31 11.25 12.89
C ARG A 75 -15.29 9.80 12.43
N ALA A 76 -14.24 9.37 11.74
CA ALA A 76 -14.09 7.98 11.30
C ALA A 76 -13.92 7.03 12.50
N ILE A 77 -13.10 7.41 13.49
CA ILE A 77 -12.94 6.65 14.75
C ILE A 77 -14.28 6.55 15.49
N ALA A 78 -14.97 7.68 15.69
CA ALA A 78 -16.25 7.72 16.39
C ALA A 78 -17.32 6.85 15.69
N ARG A 79 -17.35 6.85 14.36
CA ARG A 79 -18.22 6.00 13.55
C ARG A 79 -17.93 4.52 13.75
N GLY A 80 -16.66 4.12 13.77
CA GLY A 80 -16.25 2.74 14.05
C GLY A 80 -16.63 2.29 15.47
N ALA A 81 -16.45 3.15 16.46
CA ALA A 81 -16.76 2.89 17.86
C ALA A 81 -18.27 2.85 18.16
N GLY A 82 -19.08 3.57 17.38
CA GLY A 82 -20.51 3.78 17.67
C GLY A 82 -21.43 2.59 17.41
N GLY A 83 -20.95 1.45 16.91
CA GLY A 83 -21.75 0.23 16.75
C GLY A 83 -22.94 0.34 15.77
N GLY A 84 -23.00 1.39 14.95
CA GLY A 84 -24.06 1.59 13.96
C GLY A 84 -24.11 0.46 12.93
N ALA A 85 -25.30 0.26 12.31
CA ALA A 85 -25.56 -0.73 11.26
C ALA A 85 -24.88 -0.38 9.91
N GLU A 86 -23.62 0.08 9.95
CA GLU A 86 -22.82 0.15 8.73
C GLU A 86 -22.45 -1.28 8.32
N ALA A 87 -22.52 -1.52 7.02
CA ALA A 87 -22.23 -2.82 6.44
C ALA A 87 -20.88 -3.38 6.92
N ASP A 88 -20.87 -4.67 7.26
CA ASP A 88 -19.64 -5.37 7.60
C ASP A 88 -18.70 -5.35 6.38
N TYR A 89 -17.55 -4.71 6.54
CA TYR A 89 -16.51 -4.73 5.53
C TYR A 89 -15.63 -5.95 5.71
N GLU A 90 -15.30 -6.58 4.59
CA GLU A 90 -14.36 -7.70 4.50
C GLU A 90 -13.09 -7.24 3.82
N ASP A 91 -11.93 -7.65 4.36
CA ASP A 91 -10.64 -7.53 3.70
C ASP A 91 -10.47 -8.74 2.77
N LEU A 92 -10.31 -8.50 1.47
CA LEU A 92 -10.17 -9.53 0.44
C LEU A 92 -8.94 -9.24 -0.42
N GLN A 93 -8.42 -10.31 -1.04
CA GLN A 93 -7.37 -10.23 -2.03
C GLN A 93 -7.89 -10.76 -3.36
N TYR A 94 -7.73 -9.98 -4.41
CA TYR A 94 -8.01 -10.39 -5.78
C TYR A 94 -6.73 -10.45 -6.58
N GLU A 95 -6.67 -11.43 -7.47
CA GLU A 95 -5.48 -11.79 -8.23
C GLU A 95 -5.82 -11.91 -9.70
N GLY A 96 -4.88 -11.57 -10.56
CA GLY A 96 -5.09 -11.68 -11.99
C GLY A 96 -3.83 -11.41 -12.79
N TYR A 97 -3.98 -11.52 -14.10
CA TYR A 97 -2.94 -11.23 -15.07
C TYR A 97 -3.34 -10.01 -15.90
N GLY A 98 -2.42 -9.08 -16.05
CA GLY A 98 -2.55 -7.93 -16.94
C GLY A 98 -2.01 -8.24 -18.34
N PRO A 99 -2.02 -7.22 -19.23
CA PRO A 99 -1.37 -7.32 -20.55
C PRO A 99 0.08 -7.80 -20.42
N GLY A 100 0.58 -8.57 -21.40
CA GLY A 100 1.93 -9.15 -21.33
C GLY A 100 2.10 -10.25 -20.28
N GLY A 101 1.02 -10.68 -19.62
CA GLY A 101 1.08 -11.71 -18.60
C GLY A 101 1.66 -11.24 -17.26
N ILE A 102 1.72 -9.93 -17.03
CA ILE A 102 2.15 -9.41 -15.72
C ILE A 102 1.21 -9.88 -14.62
N ALA A 103 1.77 -10.17 -13.45
CA ALA A 103 0.99 -10.47 -12.27
C ALA A 103 0.45 -9.18 -11.63
N VAL A 104 -0.82 -9.20 -11.25
CA VAL A 104 -1.48 -8.10 -10.54
C VAL A 104 -2.21 -8.65 -9.34
N MET A 105 -1.95 -8.07 -8.16
CA MET A 105 -2.63 -8.39 -6.90
C MET A 105 -3.25 -7.12 -6.33
N ALA A 106 -4.54 -7.18 -5.99
CA ALA A 106 -5.28 -6.06 -5.42
C ALA A 106 -5.77 -6.40 -4.01
N LEU A 107 -5.44 -5.57 -3.04
CA LEU A 107 -6.03 -5.62 -1.70
C LEU A 107 -7.31 -4.80 -1.71
N VAL A 108 -8.37 -5.39 -1.21
CA VAL A 108 -9.74 -4.85 -1.30
C VAL A 108 -10.40 -4.83 0.06
N MET A 109 -11.11 -3.76 0.35
CA MET A 109 -12.00 -3.66 1.50
C MET A 109 -13.42 -3.37 1.00
N THR A 110 -14.30 -4.33 1.08
CA THR A 110 -15.66 -4.24 0.52
C THR A 110 -16.73 -4.75 1.47
N ASN A 111 -17.92 -4.20 1.33
CA ASN A 111 -19.14 -4.69 1.95
C ASN A 111 -20.01 -5.53 1.00
N ASN A 112 -19.55 -5.75 -0.24
CA ASN A 112 -20.26 -6.54 -1.24
C ASN A 112 -19.28 -7.25 -2.18
N ARG A 113 -18.82 -8.42 -1.77
CA ARG A 113 -17.87 -9.26 -2.49
C ARG A 113 -18.28 -9.55 -3.94
N ASN A 114 -19.57 -9.80 -4.18
CA ASN A 114 -20.04 -10.17 -5.51
C ASN A 114 -20.00 -8.98 -6.48
N ARG A 115 -20.40 -7.80 -6.01
CA ARG A 115 -20.31 -6.55 -6.78
C ARG A 115 -18.85 -6.31 -7.15
N THR A 116 -17.96 -6.25 -6.16
CA THR A 116 -16.55 -5.96 -6.38
C THR A 116 -15.89 -6.96 -7.32
N ALA A 117 -16.15 -8.26 -7.16
CA ALA A 117 -15.64 -9.30 -8.07
C ALA A 117 -16.10 -9.09 -9.53
N ALA A 118 -17.35 -8.68 -9.74
CA ALA A 118 -17.88 -8.40 -11.08
C ALA A 118 -17.24 -7.15 -11.70
N GLU A 119 -17.08 -6.08 -10.90
CA GLU A 119 -16.47 -4.83 -11.32
C GLU A 119 -14.97 -5.03 -11.65
N LEU A 120 -14.22 -5.73 -10.82
CA LEU A 120 -12.81 -6.05 -11.08
C LEU A 120 -12.64 -6.92 -12.33
N ARG A 121 -13.50 -7.94 -12.51
CA ARG A 121 -13.46 -8.76 -13.73
C ARG A 121 -13.68 -7.91 -14.99
N HIS A 122 -14.60 -6.95 -14.91
CA HIS A 122 -14.84 -6.00 -16.02
C HIS A 122 -13.61 -5.13 -16.27
N ILE A 123 -12.98 -4.57 -15.21
CA ILE A 123 -11.77 -3.73 -15.34
C ILE A 123 -10.65 -4.52 -16.00
N PHE A 124 -10.31 -5.71 -15.48
CA PHE A 124 -9.28 -6.56 -16.07
C PHE A 124 -9.54 -6.85 -17.55
N SER A 125 -10.76 -7.30 -17.88
CA SER A 125 -11.13 -7.65 -19.28
C SER A 125 -11.06 -6.45 -20.22
N LYS A 126 -11.53 -5.28 -19.78
CA LYS A 126 -11.53 -4.04 -20.56
C LYS A 126 -10.11 -3.59 -20.92
N HIS A 127 -9.15 -3.85 -20.05
CA HIS A 127 -7.74 -3.44 -20.21
C HIS A 127 -6.85 -4.57 -20.74
N GLY A 128 -7.43 -5.66 -21.27
CA GLY A 128 -6.68 -6.74 -21.91
C GLY A 128 -6.02 -7.73 -20.94
N GLY A 129 -6.49 -7.76 -19.69
CA GLY A 129 -6.11 -8.71 -18.67
C GLY A 129 -7.22 -9.70 -18.34
N ALA A 130 -7.02 -10.50 -17.31
CA ALA A 130 -8.00 -11.45 -16.79
C ALA A 130 -7.90 -11.56 -15.26
N LEU A 131 -9.03 -11.43 -14.58
CA LEU A 131 -9.13 -11.79 -13.15
C LEU A 131 -9.00 -13.30 -13.02
N GLY A 132 -8.07 -13.74 -12.17
CA GLY A 132 -7.78 -15.14 -11.92
C GLY A 132 -8.47 -15.71 -10.69
N GLU A 133 -8.14 -16.95 -10.36
CA GLU A 133 -8.54 -17.59 -9.12
C GLU A 133 -7.57 -17.21 -7.98
N THR A 134 -8.03 -17.32 -6.75
CA THR A 134 -7.20 -17.06 -5.56
C THR A 134 -5.96 -17.95 -5.57
N GLY A 135 -4.78 -17.37 -5.37
CA GLY A 135 -3.50 -18.06 -5.38
C GLY A 135 -2.82 -18.13 -6.76
N CYS A 136 -3.43 -17.59 -7.82
CA CYS A 136 -2.83 -17.66 -9.16
C CYS A 136 -1.56 -16.82 -9.30
N VAL A 137 -1.43 -15.71 -8.57
CA VAL A 137 -0.23 -14.85 -8.58
C VAL A 137 0.36 -14.55 -7.20
N ALA A 138 -0.37 -14.79 -6.09
CA ALA A 138 0.08 -14.46 -4.74
C ALA A 138 1.45 -15.06 -4.39
N TRP A 139 1.76 -16.26 -4.87
CA TRP A 139 3.05 -16.92 -4.68
C TRP A 139 4.24 -16.17 -5.30
N MET A 140 3.98 -15.27 -6.24
CA MET A 140 4.98 -14.42 -6.87
C MET A 140 5.37 -13.22 -6.00
N PHE A 141 4.61 -12.95 -4.93
CA PHE A 141 4.81 -11.80 -4.07
C PHE A 141 5.21 -12.23 -2.66
N LYS A 142 6.26 -11.61 -2.13
CA LYS A 142 6.71 -11.79 -0.76
C LYS A 142 6.16 -10.64 0.08
N ARG A 143 5.38 -10.98 1.12
CA ARG A 143 4.92 -9.98 2.08
C ARG A 143 6.09 -9.49 2.93
N ARG A 144 6.20 -8.16 3.11
CA ARG A 144 7.23 -7.52 3.94
C ARG A 144 6.62 -6.45 4.85
N ALA A 145 7.30 -6.15 5.94
CA ALA A 145 7.11 -4.92 6.68
C ALA A 145 7.79 -3.78 5.92
N ARG A 146 7.15 -2.62 5.84
CA ARG A 146 7.71 -1.38 5.31
C ARG A 146 7.45 -0.27 6.30
N VAL A 147 8.50 0.47 6.68
CA VAL A 147 8.40 1.68 7.49
C VAL A 147 8.97 2.83 6.70
N ALA A 148 8.11 3.78 6.32
CA ALA A 148 8.54 5.01 5.67
C ALA A 148 9.02 6.01 6.72
N VAL A 149 10.19 6.63 6.47
CA VAL A 149 10.84 7.52 7.43
C VAL A 149 11.40 8.77 6.74
N HIS A 150 11.50 9.87 7.50
CA HIS A 150 12.38 10.97 7.18
C HIS A 150 13.73 10.79 7.87
N ALA A 151 14.82 10.92 7.14
CA ALA A 151 16.17 10.92 7.69
C ALA A 151 17.00 12.02 7.03
N GLY A 152 17.84 12.67 7.82
CA GLY A 152 18.74 13.72 7.32
C GLY A 152 20.04 13.16 6.75
N ASP A 153 20.43 11.95 7.15
CA ASP A 153 21.64 11.26 6.74
C ASP A 153 21.33 9.79 6.44
N GLU A 154 21.63 9.36 5.22
CA GLU A 154 21.38 8.00 4.74
C GLU A 154 22.30 6.97 5.44
N GLU A 155 23.58 7.32 5.68
CA GLU A 155 24.53 6.39 6.30
C GLU A 155 24.16 6.14 7.76
N GLU A 156 23.72 7.18 8.48
CA GLU A 156 23.24 7.05 9.87
C GLU A 156 21.94 6.21 9.91
N LEU A 157 21.02 6.43 8.95
CA LEU A 157 19.81 5.63 8.83
C LEU A 157 20.13 4.16 8.57
N LEU A 158 21.05 3.84 7.65
CA LEU A 158 21.44 2.47 7.34
C LEU A 158 21.98 1.73 8.57
N LEU A 159 22.83 2.39 9.37
CA LEU A 159 23.34 1.82 10.63
C LEU A 159 22.20 1.60 11.63
N THR A 160 21.35 2.60 11.80
CA THR A 160 20.21 2.54 12.72
C THR A 160 19.22 1.44 12.31
N ALA A 161 18.91 1.31 11.02
CA ALA A 161 18.05 0.29 10.48
C ALA A 161 18.60 -1.13 10.68
N ALA A 162 19.90 -1.32 10.45
CA ALA A 162 20.57 -2.60 10.72
C ALA A 162 20.49 -2.98 12.21
N ASP A 163 20.69 -2.03 13.11
CA ASP A 163 20.63 -2.23 14.57
C ASP A 163 19.23 -2.61 15.07
N VAL A 164 18.17 -2.21 14.37
CA VAL A 164 16.79 -2.59 14.71
C VAL A 164 16.31 -3.84 13.96
N GLY A 165 17.19 -4.47 13.19
CA GLY A 165 16.92 -5.72 12.50
C GLY A 165 16.25 -5.57 11.14
N ALA A 166 16.38 -4.41 10.49
CA ALA A 166 15.90 -4.24 9.11
C ALA A 166 16.70 -5.12 8.14
N ASP A 167 16.01 -5.59 7.11
CA ASP A 167 16.60 -6.38 6.02
C ASP A 167 17.20 -5.48 4.93
N ASP A 168 16.57 -4.30 4.68
CA ASP A 168 16.91 -3.40 3.59
C ASP A 168 16.44 -1.97 3.84
N VAL A 169 17.07 -1.00 3.14
CA VAL A 169 16.68 0.41 3.13
C VAL A 169 16.77 0.94 1.71
N GLU A 170 15.70 1.58 1.23
CA GLU A 170 15.62 2.18 -0.10
C GLU A 170 15.32 3.69 0.03
N ALA A 171 16.03 4.52 -0.74
CA ALA A 171 15.72 5.94 -0.89
C ALA A 171 14.55 6.11 -1.86
N GLU A 172 13.60 6.97 -1.50
CA GLU A 172 12.44 7.30 -2.33
C GLU A 172 12.65 8.65 -3.05
N GLU A 173 11.97 8.83 -4.20
CA GLU A 173 12.10 10.08 -4.99
C GLU A 173 11.60 11.33 -4.26
N ASP A 174 10.73 11.19 -3.26
CA ASP A 174 10.20 12.30 -2.46
C ASP A 174 11.10 12.72 -1.28
N GLY A 175 12.29 12.12 -1.18
CA GLY A 175 13.25 12.38 -0.12
C GLY A 175 12.99 11.63 1.19
N THR A 176 12.00 10.72 1.20
CA THR A 176 11.83 9.76 2.29
C THR A 176 12.67 8.51 2.05
N PHE A 177 12.75 7.65 3.06
CA PHE A 177 13.36 6.32 2.95
C PHE A 177 12.34 5.26 3.35
N SER A 178 12.40 4.11 2.68
CA SER A 178 11.65 2.92 3.04
C SER A 178 12.57 1.91 3.72
N VAL A 179 12.27 1.59 4.97
CA VAL A 179 12.98 0.58 5.76
C VAL A 179 12.16 -0.70 5.73
N TYR A 180 12.76 -1.80 5.27
CA TYR A 180 12.08 -3.08 5.09
C TYR A 180 12.53 -4.10 6.13
N GLY A 181 11.60 -4.99 6.49
CA GLY A 181 11.86 -6.12 7.38
C GLY A 181 10.84 -7.22 7.22
N LYS A 182 10.88 -8.23 8.10
CA LYS A 182 9.92 -9.33 8.07
C LYS A 182 8.53 -8.85 8.52
N PRO A 183 7.45 -9.43 7.97
CA PRO A 183 6.08 -9.01 8.32
C PRO A 183 5.79 -9.02 9.81
N GLU A 184 6.26 -10.05 10.52
CA GLU A 184 6.07 -10.22 11.96
C GLU A 184 6.79 -9.17 12.81
N GLU A 185 7.77 -8.48 12.22
CA GLU A 185 8.62 -7.50 12.90
C GLU A 185 8.17 -6.05 12.66
N LEU A 186 7.05 -5.80 11.94
CA LEU A 186 6.60 -4.45 11.59
C LEU A 186 6.52 -3.51 12.80
N GLN A 187 5.93 -3.98 13.91
CA GLN A 187 5.76 -3.15 15.10
C GLN A 187 7.09 -2.91 15.83
N SER A 188 7.94 -3.93 15.95
CA SER A 188 9.25 -3.80 16.59
C SER A 188 10.20 -2.94 15.77
N LEU A 189 10.18 -3.08 14.46
CA LEU A 189 10.95 -2.25 13.54
C LEU A 189 10.56 -0.77 13.66
N ARG A 190 9.25 -0.48 13.57
CA ARG A 190 8.71 0.87 13.77
C ARG A 190 9.13 1.46 15.11
N GLN A 191 8.90 0.73 16.20
CA GLN A 191 9.22 1.21 17.55
C GLN A 191 10.72 1.40 17.74
N GLY A 192 11.53 0.49 17.21
CA GLY A 192 12.99 0.57 17.26
C GLY A 192 13.54 1.82 16.59
N LEU A 193 12.99 2.21 15.44
CA LEU A 193 13.35 3.44 14.74
C LEU A 193 12.94 4.69 15.53
N ILE A 194 11.72 4.75 16.05
CA ILE A 194 11.22 5.88 16.88
C ILE A 194 12.11 6.09 18.13
N VAL A 195 12.45 5.02 18.86
CA VAL A 195 13.28 5.12 20.07
C VAL A 195 14.68 5.66 19.75
N ARG A 196 15.17 5.45 18.54
CA ARG A 196 16.45 6.00 18.06
C ARG A 196 16.35 7.39 17.45
N GLY A 197 15.17 8.02 17.52
CA GLY A 197 14.96 9.38 17.06
C GLY A 197 14.68 9.53 15.56
N VAL A 198 14.45 8.42 14.84
CA VAL A 198 14.06 8.48 13.43
C VAL A 198 12.58 8.88 13.33
N GLU A 199 12.29 9.87 12.47
CA GLU A 199 10.92 10.32 12.23
C GLU A 199 10.19 9.35 11.32
N VAL A 200 9.26 8.57 11.91
CA VAL A 200 8.42 7.61 11.17
C VAL A 200 7.23 8.33 10.55
N VAL A 201 7.07 8.19 9.24
CA VAL A 201 5.95 8.73 8.45
C VAL A 201 4.79 7.75 8.42
N SER A 202 5.07 6.48 8.09
CA SER A 202 4.07 5.41 8.08
C SER A 202 4.71 4.04 8.33
N ALA A 203 3.89 3.07 8.72
CA ALA A 203 4.31 1.68 8.85
C ALA A 203 3.19 0.77 8.30
N GLU A 204 3.51 -0.10 7.37
CA GLU A 204 2.52 -0.90 6.66
C GLU A 204 3.09 -2.23 6.17
N PHE A 205 2.22 -3.13 5.76
CA PHE A 205 2.63 -4.30 5.00
C PHE A 205 2.68 -3.96 3.52
N THR A 206 3.73 -4.43 2.86
CA THR A 206 3.88 -4.34 1.40
C THR A 206 4.10 -5.72 0.80
N TYR A 207 4.00 -5.81 -0.53
CA TYR A 207 4.22 -7.04 -1.26
C TYR A 207 5.26 -6.79 -2.35
N GLU A 208 6.41 -7.44 -2.21
CA GLU A 208 7.53 -7.35 -3.14
C GLU A 208 7.47 -8.52 -4.13
N PRO A 209 7.50 -8.28 -5.45
CA PRO A 209 7.55 -9.36 -6.43
C PRO A 209 8.87 -10.10 -6.37
N SER A 210 8.83 -11.43 -6.32
CA SER A 210 10.01 -12.30 -6.34
C SER A 210 10.71 -12.33 -7.71
N MET A 211 9.95 -12.06 -8.77
CA MET A 211 10.42 -11.95 -10.15
C MET A 211 9.74 -10.77 -10.81
N ARG A 212 10.51 -9.98 -11.53
CA ARG A 212 10.03 -8.81 -12.27
C ARG A 212 9.92 -9.13 -13.75
N THR A 213 8.97 -8.51 -14.41
CA THR A 213 8.77 -8.61 -15.86
C THR A 213 8.98 -7.23 -16.46
N GLU A 214 10.03 -7.09 -17.27
CA GLU A 214 10.29 -5.86 -18.00
C GLU A 214 9.15 -5.59 -18.99
N VAL A 215 8.64 -4.38 -18.98
CA VAL A 215 7.57 -3.94 -19.86
C VAL A 215 7.92 -2.60 -20.50
N GLY A 216 7.61 -2.45 -21.79
CA GLY A 216 7.92 -1.23 -22.55
C GLY A 216 6.94 -0.98 -23.69
N GLY A 217 7.09 0.17 -24.32
CA GLY A 217 6.32 0.56 -25.49
C GLY A 217 4.80 0.57 -25.27
N ALA A 218 4.05 0.10 -26.26
CA ALA A 218 2.58 0.11 -26.23
C ALA A 218 1.97 -0.81 -25.15
N GLU A 219 2.71 -1.79 -24.67
CA GLU A 219 2.27 -2.68 -23.59
C GLU A 219 2.30 -1.97 -22.24
N GLN A 220 3.31 -1.15 -22.01
CA GLN A 220 3.42 -0.30 -20.83
C GLN A 220 2.19 0.62 -20.65
N GLU A 221 1.72 1.26 -21.73
CA GLU A 221 0.54 2.12 -21.67
C GLU A 221 -0.73 1.37 -21.27
N LYS A 222 -0.91 0.15 -21.78
CA LYS A 222 -2.06 -0.71 -21.44
C LYS A 222 -2.00 -1.14 -19.96
N ILE A 223 -0.81 -1.51 -19.49
CA ILE A 223 -0.59 -1.90 -18.09
C ILE A 223 -0.87 -0.72 -17.16
N LEU A 224 -0.31 0.46 -17.44
CA LEU A 224 -0.57 1.66 -16.66
C LEU A 224 -2.05 2.01 -16.62
N SER A 225 -2.77 1.87 -17.76
CA SER A 225 -4.21 2.09 -17.81
C SER A 225 -5.00 1.08 -16.98
N LEU A 226 -4.57 -0.19 -16.91
CA LEU A 226 -5.16 -1.19 -16.03
C LEU A 226 -4.94 -0.82 -14.55
N LEU A 227 -3.70 -0.52 -14.19
CA LEU A 227 -3.33 -0.19 -12.81
C LEU A 227 -4.04 1.08 -12.32
N ASP A 228 -4.17 2.11 -13.19
CA ASP A 228 -4.92 3.32 -12.92
C ASP A 228 -6.41 3.02 -12.68
N ALA A 229 -7.01 2.18 -13.54
CA ALA A 229 -8.42 1.83 -13.41
C ALA A 229 -8.71 0.99 -12.15
N LEU A 230 -7.77 0.15 -11.75
CA LEU A 230 -7.85 -0.58 -10.48
C LEU A 230 -7.71 0.38 -9.30
N ASP A 231 -6.71 1.26 -9.31
CA ASP A 231 -6.51 2.21 -8.22
C ASP A 231 -7.66 3.22 -8.10
N ASP A 232 -8.33 3.51 -9.17
CA ASP A 232 -9.54 4.36 -9.18
C ASP A 232 -10.78 3.68 -8.59
N HIS A 233 -10.76 2.37 -8.36
CA HIS A 233 -11.89 1.63 -7.81
C HIS A 233 -12.03 1.88 -6.29
N ASP A 234 -13.25 2.23 -5.83
CA ASP A 234 -13.49 2.65 -4.45
C ASP A 234 -13.14 1.59 -3.39
N ASP A 235 -13.35 0.31 -3.71
CA ASP A 235 -13.12 -0.80 -2.77
C ASP A 235 -11.65 -1.24 -2.73
N ILE A 236 -10.80 -0.84 -3.69
CA ILE A 236 -9.37 -1.19 -3.69
C ILE A 236 -8.61 -0.32 -2.69
N GLN A 237 -7.78 -0.95 -1.86
CA GLN A 237 -6.89 -0.29 -0.92
C GLN A 237 -5.48 -0.11 -1.53
N ASP A 238 -4.92 -1.20 -2.07
CA ASP A 238 -3.59 -1.19 -2.68
C ASP A 238 -3.56 -2.14 -3.89
N VAL A 239 -2.70 -1.82 -4.86
CA VAL A 239 -2.44 -2.65 -6.05
C VAL A 239 -0.94 -2.93 -6.13
N PHE A 240 -0.59 -4.19 -6.33
CA PHE A 240 0.78 -4.67 -6.51
C PHE A 240 0.94 -5.35 -7.86
N THR A 241 2.08 -5.17 -8.48
CA THR A 241 2.42 -5.79 -9.77
C THR A 241 3.88 -6.18 -9.82
N ASN A 242 4.18 -7.17 -10.65
CA ASN A 242 5.56 -7.54 -10.97
C ASN A 242 6.09 -6.84 -12.23
N ALA A 243 5.34 -5.90 -12.80
CA ALA A 243 5.79 -5.12 -13.95
C ALA A 243 6.97 -4.22 -13.58
N GLU A 244 8.03 -4.27 -14.35
CA GLU A 244 9.17 -3.36 -14.30
C GLU A 244 9.13 -2.46 -15.52
N PHE A 245 8.88 -1.16 -15.28
CA PHE A 245 8.71 -0.19 -16.37
C PHE A 245 10.07 0.33 -16.81
N SER A 246 10.41 0.16 -18.10
CA SER A 246 11.58 0.80 -18.69
C SER A 246 11.40 2.32 -18.82
N GLU A 247 12.52 3.05 -18.79
CA GLU A 247 12.54 4.50 -19.00
C GLU A 247 12.14 4.91 -20.40
#